data_ba94d80e095673988b6c6f31c81fac0c
#
_entry.id   ba94d80e095673988b6c6f31c81fac0c
#
_cell.length_a   1.000
_cell.length_b   1.000
_cell.length_c   1.000
_cell.angle_alpha   90.00
_cell.angle_beta   90.00
_cell.angle_gamma   90.00
#
_symmetry.space_group_name_H-M   'P 1'
#
loop_
_entity.id
_entity.type
_entity.pdbx_description
1 polymer ?
#
loop_
_entity_poly.entity_id
_entity_poly.type
_entity_poly.pdbx_seq_one_letter_code
_entity_poly.pdbx_strand_id
1 'polypeptide(L)'
;MGVFEGFGHVQWLARVLAGDVHVHNACIAALRPISTPVSSVVLSYEAPEHSRWSSSGVFEPNFFVEIDDVIENKIVAFSKYSSQVRPGGRDADSIRSQAKYRGQEVGKNLCEAFFVHRFIL
;
A
#
# COMPACT_ATOMS: atom_id res chain seq x y z
N MET A 1 5.93 2.53 1.67
CA MET A 1 5.60 1.67 0.52
C MET A 1 5.79 0.22 0.91
N GLY A 2 4.88 -0.64 0.57
CA GLY A 2 4.95 -2.08 0.79
C GLY A 2 4.65 -2.84 -0.49
N VAL A 3 4.81 -4.15 -0.49
CA VAL A 3 4.56 -5.04 -1.63
C VAL A 3 3.54 -6.11 -1.22
N PHE A 4 2.60 -6.36 -2.11
CA PHE A 4 1.53 -7.32 -1.95
C PHE A 4 1.60 -8.41 -3.02
N GLU A 5 1.48 -9.66 -2.64
CA GLU A 5 1.58 -10.80 -3.55
C GLU A 5 0.34 -11.70 -3.49
N GLY A 6 -0.28 -11.92 -4.65
CA GLY A 6 -1.16 -13.04 -4.98
C GLY A 6 -2.59 -13.06 -4.46
N PHE A 7 -3.50 -13.61 -5.26
CA PHE A 7 -4.82 -14.07 -4.84
C PHE A 7 -4.69 -15.43 -4.14
N GLY A 8 -4.88 -15.45 -2.82
CA GLY A 8 -4.88 -16.68 -2.03
C GLY A 8 -3.80 -16.80 -0.97
N HIS A 9 -2.69 -16.10 -1.11
CA HIS A 9 -1.70 -15.96 -0.04
C HIS A 9 -1.27 -14.49 0.03
N VAL A 10 -1.95 -13.75 0.88
CA VAL A 10 -1.60 -12.36 1.18
C VAL A 10 -0.45 -12.39 2.17
N GLN A 11 0.78 -12.28 1.70
CA GLN A 11 1.90 -11.96 2.57
C GLN A 11 2.02 -10.45 2.66
N TRP A 12 1.57 -9.91 3.75
CA TRP A 12 1.87 -8.55 4.13
C TRP A 12 3.34 -8.49 4.53
N LEU A 13 4.16 -7.94 3.67
CA LEU A 13 5.51 -7.61 4.06
C LEU A 13 5.46 -6.43 5.02
N ALA A 14 5.78 -6.73 6.26
CA ALA A 14 5.78 -5.75 7.33
C ALA A 14 6.67 -4.58 6.94
N ARG A 15 6.11 -3.40 7.06
CA ARG A 15 6.80 -2.18 6.79
C ARG A 15 7.68 -1.77 7.98
N VAL A 16 8.94 -1.53 7.73
CA VAL A 16 9.88 -0.94 8.66
C VAL A 16 10.27 0.45 8.16
N LEU A 17 10.14 1.48 8.98
CA LEU A 17 10.27 2.88 8.58
C LEU A 17 11.60 3.22 7.91
N ALA A 18 12.71 2.76 8.44
CA ALA A 18 14.04 3.06 7.92
C ALA A 18 14.52 2.09 6.84
N GLY A 19 13.86 0.92 6.73
CA GLY A 19 14.26 -0.16 5.83
C GLY A 19 13.35 -0.35 4.62
N ASP A 20 12.30 0.43 4.49
CA ASP A 20 11.25 0.23 3.49
C ASP A 20 11.76 0.14 2.06
N VAL A 21 12.70 1.01 1.67
CA VAL A 21 13.28 1.02 0.32
C VAL A 21 14.08 -0.24 0.06
N HIS A 22 14.86 -0.70 1.03
CA HIS A 22 15.65 -1.92 0.91
C HIS A 22 14.76 -3.15 0.84
N VAL A 23 13.75 -3.23 1.69
CA VAL A 23 12.75 -4.32 1.67
C VAL A 23 11.99 -4.32 0.35
N HIS A 24 11.52 -3.17 -0.11
CA HIS A 24 10.84 -3.03 -1.38
C HIS A 24 11.73 -3.54 -2.54
N ASN A 25 12.96 -3.05 -2.64
CA ASN A 25 13.89 -3.45 -3.68
C ASN A 25 14.23 -4.95 -3.63
N ALA A 26 14.41 -5.51 -2.43
CA ALA A 26 14.64 -6.94 -2.22
C ALA A 26 13.43 -7.77 -2.70
N CYS A 27 12.21 -7.33 -2.38
CA CYS A 27 10.98 -7.99 -2.84
C CYS A 27 10.84 -7.93 -4.36
N ILE A 28 11.04 -6.77 -4.97
CA ILE A 28 10.99 -6.63 -6.43
C ILE A 28 12.04 -7.53 -7.10
N ALA A 29 13.25 -7.62 -6.53
CA ALA A 29 14.27 -8.51 -7.02
C ALA A 29 13.89 -10.00 -6.90
N ALA A 30 13.31 -10.39 -5.76
CA ALA A 30 12.87 -11.77 -5.52
C ALA A 30 11.67 -12.17 -6.37
N LEU A 31 10.80 -11.23 -6.73
CA LEU A 31 9.59 -11.45 -7.52
C LEU A 31 9.81 -11.35 -9.03
N ARG A 32 11.07 -11.33 -9.48
CA ARG A 32 11.38 -11.35 -10.91
C ARG A 32 10.76 -12.57 -11.58
N PRO A 33 10.33 -12.47 -12.88
CA PRO A 33 9.64 -13.57 -13.58
C PRO A 33 10.51 -14.80 -13.88
N ILE A 34 11.75 -14.79 -13.45
CA ILE A 34 12.65 -15.95 -13.51
C ILE A 34 12.50 -16.88 -12.30
N SER A 35 11.77 -16.46 -11.26
CA SER A 35 11.49 -17.28 -10.08
C SER A 35 10.37 -18.28 -10.37
N THR A 36 10.43 -19.47 -9.80
CA THR A 36 9.38 -20.49 -9.95
C THR A 36 8.87 -20.90 -8.57
N PRO A 37 7.56 -20.80 -8.30
CA PRO A 37 6.49 -20.30 -9.18
C PRO A 37 6.52 -18.77 -9.36
N VAL A 38 6.03 -18.29 -10.49
CA VAL A 38 5.89 -16.86 -10.77
C VAL A 38 4.62 -16.32 -10.10
N SER A 39 4.76 -15.26 -9.31
CA SER A 39 3.60 -14.58 -8.70
C SER A 39 2.76 -13.89 -9.78
N SER A 40 1.48 -14.18 -9.80
CA SER A 40 0.54 -13.63 -10.79
C SER A 40 0.24 -12.15 -10.58
N VAL A 41 0.25 -11.70 -9.33
CA VAL A 41 -0.05 -10.32 -8.97
C VAL A 41 1.06 -9.78 -8.07
N VAL A 42 1.63 -8.63 -8.46
CA VAL A 42 2.62 -7.90 -7.67
C VAL A 42 2.23 -6.42 -7.66
N LEU A 43 1.88 -5.92 -6.49
CA LEU A 43 1.43 -4.56 -6.27
C LEU A 43 2.30 -3.87 -5.21
N SER A 44 2.62 -2.61 -5.43
CA SER A 44 3.14 -1.73 -4.39
C SER A 44 2.02 -0.83 -3.85
N TYR A 45 2.06 -0.54 -2.57
CA TYR A 45 1.12 0.37 -1.92
C TYR A 45 1.87 1.46 -1.14
N GLU A 46 1.17 2.54 -0.83
CA GLU A 46 1.70 3.64 -0.04
C GLU A 46 1.16 3.62 1.39
N ALA A 47 1.90 4.25 2.29
CA ALA A 47 1.41 4.55 3.62
C ALA A 47 1.21 6.07 3.80
N PRO A 48 0.26 6.47 4.68
CA PRO A 48 -0.21 7.86 4.76
C PRO A 48 0.86 8.93 4.86
N GLU A 49 1.93 8.69 5.60
CA GLU A 49 2.92 9.73 5.88
C GLU A 49 4.16 9.71 4.98
N HIS A 50 4.24 8.81 4.01
CA HIS A 50 5.49 8.58 3.29
C HIS A 50 5.50 8.94 1.82
N SER A 51 4.38 9.26 1.24
CA SER A 51 4.29 9.51 -0.21
C SER A 51 5.10 10.72 -0.68
N ARG A 52 5.47 11.62 0.23
CA ARG A 52 6.21 12.86 -0.12
C ARG A 52 7.48 13.12 0.69
N TRP A 53 7.72 12.33 1.74
CA TRP A 53 8.86 12.54 2.62
C TRP A 53 10.14 11.88 2.11
N SER A 54 10.01 10.87 1.29
CA SER A 54 11.12 10.10 0.77
C SER A 54 11.78 10.78 -0.42
N SER A 55 13.10 10.82 -0.42
CA SER A 55 13.91 11.21 -1.57
C SER A 55 13.90 10.20 -2.72
N SER A 56 13.26 9.05 -2.52
CA SER A 56 13.14 7.99 -3.53
C SER A 56 12.04 8.21 -4.58
N GLY A 57 11.43 9.39 -4.59
CA GLY A 57 10.43 9.77 -5.59
C GLY A 57 9.00 9.79 -5.05
N VAL A 58 8.09 10.28 -5.87
CA VAL A 58 6.66 10.34 -5.59
C VAL A 58 6.04 9.00 -5.95
N PHE A 59 5.12 8.51 -5.10
CA PHE A 59 4.32 7.34 -5.43
C PHE A 59 3.27 7.71 -6.49
N GLU A 60 3.36 7.09 -7.65
CA GLU A 60 2.45 7.31 -8.78
C GLU A 60 1.61 6.05 -9.03
N PRO A 61 0.44 5.94 -8.38
CA PRO A 61 -0.40 4.76 -8.51
C PRO A 61 -1.05 4.69 -9.90
N ASN A 62 -1.33 3.46 -10.35
CA ASN A 62 -2.01 3.18 -11.61
C ASN A 62 -3.18 2.20 -11.45
N PHE A 63 -3.49 1.79 -10.22
CA PHE A 63 -4.58 0.88 -9.89
C PHE A 63 -5.29 1.35 -8.64
N PHE A 64 -6.63 1.46 -8.70
CA PHE A 64 -7.45 2.04 -7.63
C PHE A 64 -8.57 1.07 -7.27
N VAL A 65 -8.81 0.92 -5.96
CA VAL A 65 -9.88 0.09 -5.42
C VAL A 65 -10.80 0.94 -4.57
N GLU A 66 -12.09 0.96 -4.88
CA GLU A 66 -13.09 1.63 -4.03
C GLU A 66 -13.18 0.92 -2.68
N ILE A 67 -13.12 1.68 -1.60
CA ILE A 67 -13.11 1.15 -0.23
C ILE A 67 -14.17 1.76 0.68
N ASP A 68 -15.19 2.39 0.13
CA ASP A 68 -16.26 3.01 0.90
C ASP A 68 -16.86 2.06 1.93
N ASP A 69 -17.11 0.81 1.54
CA ASP A 69 -17.74 -0.19 2.40
C ASP A 69 -16.80 -0.80 3.45
N VAL A 70 -15.48 -0.62 3.29
CA VAL A 70 -14.48 -1.30 4.13
C VAL A 70 -13.53 -0.35 4.86
N ILE A 71 -13.62 0.94 4.66
CA ILE A 71 -12.72 1.94 5.27
C ILE A 71 -12.72 1.84 6.80
N GLU A 72 -13.88 1.62 7.41
CA GLU A 72 -13.99 1.49 8.86
C GLU A 72 -13.27 0.23 9.36
N ASN A 73 -13.37 -0.87 8.64
CA ASN A 73 -12.64 -2.11 8.97
C ASN A 73 -11.13 -1.88 8.90
N LYS A 74 -10.66 -1.14 7.89
CA LYS A 74 -9.25 -0.76 7.77
C LYS A 74 -8.78 0.07 8.96
N ILE A 75 -9.56 1.06 9.37
CA ILE A 75 -9.24 1.93 10.51
C ILE A 75 -9.21 1.14 11.81
N VAL A 76 -10.21 0.28 12.05
CA VAL A 76 -10.25 -0.60 13.23
C VAL A 76 -9.06 -1.53 13.25
N ALA A 77 -8.73 -2.16 12.14
CA ALA A 77 -7.56 -3.04 12.03
C ALA A 77 -6.26 -2.28 12.33
N PHE A 78 -6.09 -1.08 11.77
CA PHE A 78 -4.93 -0.25 12.02
C PHE A 78 -4.82 0.16 13.51
N SER A 79 -5.94 0.51 14.16
CA SER A 79 -5.96 0.91 15.57
C SER A 79 -5.47 -0.17 16.54
N LYS A 80 -5.48 -1.45 16.12
CA LYS A 80 -4.92 -2.56 16.92
C LYS A 80 -3.39 -2.50 17.02
N TYR A 81 -2.74 -1.80 16.12
CA TYR A 81 -1.30 -1.57 16.17
C TYR A 81 -0.98 -0.29 16.95
N SER A 82 -1.28 -0.28 18.25
CA SER A 82 -1.15 0.91 19.11
C SER A 82 0.24 1.56 19.07
N SER A 83 1.30 0.77 18.90
CA SER A 83 2.67 1.27 18.75
C SER A 83 2.91 2.07 17.45
N GLN A 84 2.05 1.94 16.46
CA GLN A 84 2.15 2.60 15.16
C GLN A 84 1.19 3.78 15.02
N VAL A 85 0.20 3.88 15.91
CA VAL A 85 -0.76 5.00 15.89
C VAL A 85 -0.07 6.26 16.42
N ARG A 86 -0.06 7.31 15.59
CA ARG A 86 0.44 8.63 15.97
C ARG A 86 -0.53 9.71 15.52
N PRO A 87 -1.09 10.51 16.47
CA PRO A 87 -1.96 11.62 16.13
C PRO A 87 -1.30 12.60 15.15
N GLY A 88 -2.06 13.02 14.14
CA GLY A 88 -1.59 13.97 13.13
C GLY A 88 -0.74 13.40 12.01
N GLY A 89 -0.54 12.09 11.94
CA GLY A 89 0.24 11.47 10.87
C GLY A 89 -0.14 10.04 10.57
N ARG A 90 -0.37 9.25 11.61
CA ARG A 90 -0.78 7.85 11.50
C ARG A 90 -1.99 7.59 12.39
N ASP A 91 -3.12 8.10 12.00
CA ASP A 91 -4.40 7.98 12.71
C ASP A 91 -5.55 7.73 11.73
N ALA A 92 -6.75 7.62 12.27
CA ALA A 92 -7.96 7.41 11.47
C ALA A 92 -8.18 8.54 10.45
N ASP A 93 -7.90 9.78 10.83
CA ASP A 93 -8.09 10.94 9.95
C ASP A 93 -7.09 10.93 8.79
N SER A 94 -5.85 10.54 9.03
CA SER A 94 -4.82 10.39 7.99
C SER A 94 -5.23 9.31 6.98
N ILE A 95 -5.74 8.17 7.44
CA ILE A 95 -6.20 7.08 6.58
C ILE A 95 -7.39 7.55 5.72
N ARG A 96 -8.38 8.24 6.32
CA ARG A 96 -9.53 8.77 5.57
C ARG A 96 -9.11 9.83 4.56
N SER A 97 -8.24 10.74 4.94
CA SER A 97 -7.75 11.82 4.08
C SER A 97 -7.01 11.27 2.87
N GLN A 98 -6.16 10.27 3.07
CA GLN A 98 -5.47 9.60 1.97
C GLN A 98 -6.45 8.89 1.03
N ALA A 99 -7.39 8.14 1.58
CA ALA A 99 -8.40 7.44 0.80
C ALA A 99 -9.26 8.42 -0.02
N LYS A 100 -9.61 9.55 0.56
CA LYS A 100 -10.36 10.61 -0.12
C LYS A 100 -9.55 11.25 -1.25
N TYR A 101 -8.29 11.57 -0.98
CA TYR A 101 -7.38 12.12 -1.99
C TYR A 101 -7.26 11.18 -3.20
N ARG A 102 -7.03 9.89 -2.96
CA ARG A 102 -6.92 8.88 -4.01
C ARG A 102 -8.24 8.65 -4.75
N GLY A 103 -9.37 8.72 -4.05
CA GLY A 103 -10.69 8.68 -4.68
C GLY A 103 -10.90 9.85 -5.65
N GLN A 104 -10.55 11.05 -5.24
CA GLN A 104 -10.69 12.25 -6.07
C GLN A 104 -9.88 12.19 -7.38
N GLU A 105 -8.71 11.55 -7.36
CA GLU A 105 -7.89 11.38 -8.57
C GLU A 105 -8.61 10.61 -9.69
N VAL A 106 -9.56 9.74 -9.33
CA VAL A 106 -10.28 8.88 -10.27
C VAL A 106 -11.80 9.10 -10.28
N GLY A 107 -12.26 10.21 -9.68
CA GLY A 107 -13.69 10.56 -9.65
C GLY A 107 -14.53 9.65 -8.74
N LYS A 108 -13.93 9.13 -7.68
CA LYS A 108 -14.58 8.27 -6.67
C LYS A 108 -14.53 8.94 -5.29
N ASN A 109 -15.26 8.38 -4.32
CA ASN A 109 -15.29 8.92 -2.96
C ASN A 109 -14.05 8.50 -2.16
N LEU A 110 -13.91 7.24 -1.87
CA LEU A 110 -12.78 6.70 -1.10
C LEU A 110 -12.11 5.57 -1.90
N CYS A 111 -10.82 5.71 -2.16
CA CYS A 111 -10.05 4.66 -2.83
C CYS A 111 -8.76 4.34 -2.08
N GLU A 112 -8.33 3.12 -2.22
CA GLU A 112 -6.97 2.69 -1.98
C GLU A 112 -6.24 2.60 -3.32
N ALA A 113 -5.00 3.06 -3.36
CA ALA A 113 -4.24 3.17 -4.59
C ALA A 113 -2.99 2.30 -4.54
N PHE A 114 -2.69 1.67 -5.65
CA PHE A 114 -1.57 0.74 -5.83
C PHE A 114 -0.80 1.07 -7.10
N PHE A 115 0.44 0.67 -7.13
CA PHE A 115 1.21 0.56 -8.37
C PHE A 115 1.32 -0.91 -8.77
N VAL A 116 0.85 -1.24 -9.95
CA VAL A 116 0.90 -2.60 -10.49
C VAL A 116 2.23 -2.84 -11.18
N HIS A 117 3.03 -3.76 -10.64
CA HIS A 117 4.25 -4.26 -11.28
C HIS A 117 3.95 -5.43 -12.22
N ARG A 118 2.98 -6.27 -11.83
CA ARG A 118 2.52 -7.43 -12.59
C ARG A 118 1.07 -7.74 -12.26
N PHE A 119 0.33 -8.09 -13.29
CA PHE A 119 -1.02 -8.60 -13.15
C PHE A 119 -1.29 -9.60 -14.28
N ILE A 120 -1.35 -10.90 -13.95
CA ILE A 120 -1.59 -11.99 -14.90
C ILE A 120 -2.97 -12.58 -14.58
N LEU A 121 -3.86 -12.54 -15.55
CA LEU A 121 -5.18 -13.14 -15.48
C LEU A 121 -5.14 -14.64 -15.77
#